data_1730b829ba3f46f11f19d99d52ed413c
#
_entry.id   1730b829ba3f46f11f19d99d52ed413c
#
_cell.length_a   1.000
_cell.length_b   1.000
_cell.length_c   1.000
_cell.angle_alpha   90.00
_cell.angle_beta   90.00
_cell.angle_gamma   90.00
#
_symmetry.space_group_name_H-M   'P 1'
#
loop_
_entity.id
_entity.type
_entity.pdbx_description
1 polymer ?
#
loop_
_entity_poly.entity_id
_entity_poly.type
_entity_poly.pdbx_seq_one_letter_code
_entity_poly.pdbx_strand_id
1 'polypeptide(L)'
;IPGLIADRYGVSVDDILEYNALVSNVIHPGQVLRIPFVAAVGGPAETGAAAPPGFTWHTLQAGENLSTVAGRYGVSVDAMIGANPDISSMDRLPLGIDLLVPPGAGLVVKLDQGESLMSLIESYGVAPDDVVAANDLRSPFDVVPGMLVFLPGVQPTEALARLKLVREEENRYIWPLHGRLTSYYGPRNLGMGTSNFHRGIDIAAPSGTPVGAARSGTVTYAGWSTQGYGNLVKIRHAGGAETWYGHFSSIAVSVGEYVSQGEIIGRVGSTGLSTGPHLHFELHETGRALDPLASLR
;
A
#
# COMPACT_ATOMS: atom_id res chain seq x y z
N ILE A 1 -21.27 -12.01 9.36
CA ILE A 1 -20.87 -13.04 10.34
C ILE A 1 -19.34 -13.16 10.23
N PRO A 2 -18.58 -12.75 11.25
CA PRO A 2 -17.12 -12.67 11.18
C PRO A 2 -16.45 -13.98 10.79
N GLY A 3 -16.96 -15.12 11.25
CA GLY A 3 -16.40 -16.46 10.93
C GLY A 3 -16.37 -16.77 9.44
N LEU A 4 -17.43 -16.44 8.69
CA LEU A 4 -17.45 -16.65 7.23
C LEU A 4 -16.46 -15.73 6.50
N ILE A 5 -16.20 -14.55 7.05
CA ILE A 5 -15.20 -13.61 6.51
C ILE A 5 -13.81 -14.18 6.83
N ALA A 6 -13.58 -14.59 8.07
CA ALA A 6 -12.34 -15.20 8.51
C ALA A 6 -11.96 -16.42 7.64
N ASP A 7 -12.90 -17.34 7.46
CA ASP A 7 -12.74 -18.53 6.61
C ASP A 7 -12.42 -18.16 5.14
N ARG A 8 -13.13 -17.14 4.61
CA ARG A 8 -12.93 -16.69 3.23
C ARG A 8 -11.55 -16.13 2.96
N TYR A 9 -10.97 -15.45 3.95
CA TYR A 9 -9.68 -14.76 3.83
C TYR A 9 -8.53 -15.48 4.55
N GLY A 10 -8.77 -16.67 5.11
CA GLY A 10 -7.75 -17.48 5.77
C GLY A 10 -7.14 -16.85 7.02
N VAL A 11 -7.93 -16.03 7.73
CA VAL A 11 -7.53 -15.35 8.97
C VAL A 11 -8.37 -15.83 10.14
N SER A 12 -7.94 -15.60 11.39
CA SER A 12 -8.80 -15.87 12.55
C SER A 12 -9.81 -14.73 12.77
N VAL A 13 -10.92 -15.04 13.45
CA VAL A 13 -11.89 -14.00 13.85
C VAL A 13 -11.22 -13.00 14.79
N ASP A 14 -10.37 -13.48 15.67
CA ASP A 14 -9.67 -12.65 16.66
C ASP A 14 -8.72 -11.66 15.98
N ASP A 15 -7.99 -12.09 14.94
CA ASP A 15 -7.14 -11.20 14.13
C ASP A 15 -7.95 -10.08 13.47
N ILE A 16 -9.15 -10.41 12.93
CA ILE A 16 -10.04 -9.39 12.35
C ILE A 16 -10.49 -8.40 13.42
N LEU A 17 -10.86 -8.88 14.60
CA LEU A 17 -11.34 -8.03 15.70
C LEU A 17 -10.23 -7.09 16.20
N GLU A 18 -9.05 -7.63 16.45
CA GLU A 18 -7.89 -6.87 16.94
C GLU A 18 -7.46 -5.81 15.92
N TYR A 19 -7.33 -6.20 14.66
CA TYR A 19 -6.89 -5.30 13.58
C TYR A 19 -7.84 -4.14 13.30
N ASN A 20 -9.14 -4.33 13.62
CA ASN A 20 -10.17 -3.28 13.50
C ASN A 20 -10.53 -2.63 14.83
N ALA A 21 -9.81 -2.91 15.92
CA ALA A 21 -10.10 -2.45 17.28
C ALA A 21 -11.55 -2.70 17.71
N LEU A 22 -12.11 -3.85 17.32
CA LEU A 22 -13.47 -4.25 17.66
C LEU A 22 -13.49 -4.98 19.00
N VAL A 23 -14.37 -4.57 19.89
CA VAL A 23 -14.54 -5.17 21.22
C VAL A 23 -15.48 -6.38 21.23
N SER A 24 -16.11 -6.70 20.09
CA SER A 24 -17.02 -7.83 19.95
C SER A 24 -17.06 -8.32 18.50
N ASN A 25 -17.49 -9.57 18.31
CA ASN A 25 -17.67 -10.19 17.01
C ASN A 25 -18.97 -9.79 16.27
N VAL A 26 -19.66 -8.75 16.74
CA VAL A 26 -20.85 -8.21 16.08
C VAL A 26 -20.42 -7.19 15.03
N ILE A 27 -20.71 -7.48 13.76
CA ILE A 27 -20.51 -6.58 12.63
C ILE A 27 -21.84 -6.25 11.99
N HIS A 28 -21.96 -5.04 11.45
CA HIS A 28 -23.19 -4.53 10.86
C HIS A 28 -23.10 -4.49 9.32
N PRO A 29 -24.22 -4.64 8.63
CA PRO A 29 -24.25 -4.43 7.15
C PRO A 29 -23.74 -3.02 6.80
N GLY A 30 -22.83 -2.96 5.81
CA GLY A 30 -22.20 -1.70 5.40
C GLY A 30 -20.98 -1.28 6.23
N GLN A 31 -20.64 -2.01 7.29
CA GLN A 31 -19.41 -1.77 8.04
C GLN A 31 -18.19 -2.18 7.22
N VAL A 32 -17.24 -1.27 7.05
CA VAL A 32 -15.97 -1.56 6.40
C VAL A 32 -15.07 -2.26 7.40
N LEU A 33 -14.64 -3.47 7.06
CA LEU A 33 -13.66 -4.23 7.82
C LEU A 33 -12.33 -4.25 7.07
N ARG A 34 -11.26 -3.94 7.76
CA ARG A 34 -9.92 -4.22 7.30
C ARG A 34 -9.59 -5.67 7.65
N ILE A 35 -9.24 -6.45 6.67
CA ILE A 35 -8.84 -7.85 6.89
C ILE A 35 -7.33 -7.86 7.09
N PRO A 36 -6.81 -8.34 8.24
CA PRO A 36 -5.38 -8.53 8.41
C PRO A 36 -4.88 -9.49 7.34
N PHE A 37 -3.80 -9.12 6.69
CA PHE A 37 -3.18 -10.01 5.72
C PHE A 37 -2.44 -11.11 6.49
N VAL A 38 -2.91 -12.33 6.34
CA VAL A 38 -2.13 -13.52 6.71
C VAL A 38 -1.41 -13.96 5.43
N ALA A 39 -0.10 -13.97 5.45
CA ALA A 39 0.66 -14.54 4.35
C ALA A 39 0.18 -15.99 4.15
N ALA A 40 -0.44 -16.27 3.02
CA ALA A 40 -0.96 -17.60 2.70
C ALA A 40 0.15 -18.68 2.55
N VAL A 41 1.39 -18.22 2.58
CA VAL A 41 2.58 -19.06 2.69
C VAL A 41 3.12 -18.84 4.10
N GLY A 42 2.85 -19.74 5.02
CA GLY A 42 3.42 -19.72 6.36
C GLY A 42 4.94 -19.61 6.25
N GLY A 43 5.49 -18.46 6.61
CA GLY A 43 6.91 -18.22 6.65
C GLY A 43 7.58 -19.05 7.77
N PRO A 44 8.90 -19.08 7.83
CA PRO A 44 9.64 -19.85 8.82
C PRO A 44 9.31 -19.48 10.27
N ALA A 45 8.79 -18.26 10.51
CA ALA A 45 8.38 -17.82 11.84
C ALA A 45 7.13 -18.57 12.36
N GLU A 46 6.20 -18.96 11.48
CA GLU A 46 4.97 -19.62 11.88
C GLU A 46 5.04 -21.16 11.78
N THR A 47 5.75 -21.68 10.80
CA THR A 47 5.77 -23.12 10.51
C THR A 47 7.10 -23.79 10.83
N GLY A 48 8.19 -23.06 11.03
CA GLY A 48 9.55 -23.61 11.10
C GLY A 48 10.00 -24.26 9.78
N ALA A 49 9.27 -24.04 8.69
CA ALA A 49 9.50 -24.70 7.42
C ALA A 49 10.75 -24.11 6.73
N ALA A 50 11.61 -24.99 6.24
CA ALA A 50 12.70 -24.60 5.36
C ALA A 50 12.12 -24.05 4.04
N ALA A 51 12.83 -23.09 3.43
CA ALA A 51 12.47 -22.66 2.09
C ALA A 51 12.59 -23.82 1.09
N PRO A 52 11.78 -23.85 0.04
CA PRO A 52 11.94 -24.83 -1.03
C PRO A 52 13.35 -24.78 -1.63
N PRO A 53 13.84 -25.85 -2.25
CA PRO A 53 15.17 -25.88 -2.85
C PRO A 53 15.41 -24.68 -3.77
N GLY A 54 16.55 -23.99 -3.59
CA GLY A 54 16.90 -22.80 -4.35
C GLY A 54 16.22 -21.50 -3.92
N PHE A 55 15.23 -21.55 -3.03
CA PHE A 55 14.56 -20.37 -2.47
C PHE A 55 15.19 -19.91 -1.16
N THR A 56 14.92 -18.66 -0.82
CA THR A 56 15.33 -18.07 0.47
C THR A 56 14.17 -17.31 1.08
N TRP A 57 13.95 -17.46 2.40
CA TRP A 57 13.03 -16.61 3.12
C TRP A 57 13.67 -15.26 3.44
N HIS A 58 12.90 -14.19 3.27
CA HIS A 58 13.26 -12.84 3.69
C HIS A 58 12.13 -12.23 4.51
N THR A 59 12.38 -11.96 5.78
CA THR A 59 11.45 -11.22 6.65
C THR A 59 11.60 -9.72 6.40
N LEU A 60 10.53 -9.07 5.97
CA LEU A 60 10.54 -7.65 5.57
C LEU A 60 10.87 -6.74 6.75
N GLN A 61 11.89 -5.90 6.59
CA GLN A 61 12.36 -4.96 7.59
C GLN A 61 11.78 -3.56 7.37
N ALA A 62 11.85 -2.71 8.41
CA ALA A 62 11.43 -1.32 8.31
C ALA A 62 12.18 -0.57 7.19
N GLY A 63 11.43 0.10 6.33
CA GLY A 63 11.96 0.85 5.18
C GLY A 63 12.23 0.02 3.93
N GLU A 64 12.00 -1.30 3.96
CA GLU A 64 12.06 -2.14 2.78
C GLU A 64 10.70 -2.19 2.06
N ASN A 65 10.76 -2.44 0.77
CA ASN A 65 9.62 -2.76 -0.08
C ASN A 65 10.03 -3.87 -1.06
N LEU A 66 9.08 -4.36 -1.84
CA LEU A 66 9.33 -5.47 -2.76
C LEU A 66 10.50 -5.21 -3.73
N SER A 67 10.64 -3.96 -4.21
CA SER A 67 11.72 -3.58 -5.14
C SER A 67 13.10 -3.57 -4.46
N THR A 68 13.19 -3.10 -3.22
CA THR A 68 14.46 -3.10 -2.47
C THR A 68 14.91 -4.50 -2.12
N VAL A 69 13.96 -5.39 -1.76
CA VAL A 69 14.25 -6.80 -1.51
C VAL A 69 14.68 -7.50 -2.81
N ALA A 70 13.94 -7.32 -3.90
CA ALA A 70 14.30 -7.88 -5.21
C ALA A 70 15.72 -7.47 -5.62
N GLY A 71 16.05 -6.18 -5.50
CA GLY A 71 17.39 -5.65 -5.79
C GLY A 71 18.49 -6.26 -4.92
N ARG A 72 18.22 -6.49 -3.63
CA ARG A 72 19.19 -7.13 -2.70
C ARG A 72 19.56 -8.55 -3.14
N TYR A 73 18.60 -9.31 -3.64
CA TYR A 73 18.80 -10.69 -4.06
C TYR A 73 19.09 -10.86 -5.56
N GLY A 74 19.12 -9.75 -6.32
CA GLY A 74 19.41 -9.78 -7.76
C GLY A 74 18.30 -10.42 -8.60
N VAL A 75 17.06 -10.44 -8.09
CA VAL A 75 15.90 -10.96 -8.81
C VAL A 75 15.00 -9.81 -9.29
N SER A 76 14.13 -10.07 -10.26
CA SER A 76 13.16 -9.06 -10.70
C SER A 76 11.99 -8.94 -9.72
N VAL A 77 11.32 -7.79 -9.72
CA VAL A 77 10.07 -7.60 -8.94
C VAL A 77 9.00 -8.58 -9.39
N ASP A 78 8.92 -8.88 -10.70
CA ASP A 78 7.98 -9.86 -11.25
C ASP A 78 8.26 -11.28 -10.73
N ALA A 79 9.53 -11.66 -10.58
CA ALA A 79 9.90 -12.93 -9.96
C ALA A 79 9.49 -12.98 -8.49
N MET A 80 9.67 -11.89 -7.73
CA MET A 80 9.18 -11.79 -6.36
C MET A 80 7.66 -11.91 -6.27
N ILE A 81 6.92 -11.27 -7.20
CA ILE A 81 5.46 -11.40 -7.27
C ILE A 81 5.05 -12.83 -7.61
N GLY A 82 5.73 -13.47 -8.54
CA GLY A 82 5.50 -14.86 -8.92
C GLY A 82 5.74 -15.86 -7.79
N ALA A 83 6.71 -15.58 -6.92
CA ALA A 83 6.98 -16.40 -5.74
C ALA A 83 6.01 -16.11 -4.57
N ASN A 84 5.35 -14.96 -4.58
CA ASN A 84 4.44 -14.50 -3.52
C ASN A 84 3.10 -14.03 -4.13
N PRO A 85 2.32 -14.91 -4.77
CA PRO A 85 1.13 -14.51 -5.54
C PRO A 85 0.04 -13.85 -4.69
N ASP A 86 0.06 -14.07 -3.38
CA ASP A 86 -0.95 -13.58 -2.43
C ASP A 86 -0.64 -12.21 -1.85
N ILE A 87 0.51 -11.59 -2.18
CA ILE A 87 0.79 -10.24 -1.70
C ILE A 87 -0.30 -9.26 -2.12
N SER A 88 -0.69 -8.37 -1.20
CA SER A 88 -1.83 -7.47 -1.39
C SER A 88 -1.46 -6.15 -2.08
N SER A 89 -0.18 -5.74 -2.03
CA SER A 89 0.32 -4.50 -2.61
C SER A 89 1.80 -4.65 -2.97
N MET A 90 2.27 -3.89 -3.97
CA MET A 90 3.69 -3.82 -4.35
C MET A 90 4.48 -2.84 -3.45
N ASP A 91 3.80 -1.81 -2.95
CA ASP A 91 4.41 -0.68 -2.25
C ASP A 91 4.12 -0.70 -0.75
N ARG A 92 3.07 -1.43 -0.32
CA ARG A 92 2.64 -1.54 1.08
C ARG A 92 2.57 -2.99 1.51
N LEU A 93 3.65 -3.46 2.08
CA LEU A 93 3.72 -4.79 2.69
C LEU A 93 3.80 -4.63 4.21
N PRO A 94 3.12 -5.47 4.99
CA PRO A 94 3.23 -5.46 6.44
C PRO A 94 4.66 -5.69 6.90
N LEU A 95 5.12 -4.95 7.92
CA LEU A 95 6.41 -5.24 8.56
C LEU A 95 6.38 -6.64 9.16
N GLY A 96 7.51 -7.34 9.00
CA GLY A 96 7.65 -8.69 9.51
C GLY A 96 7.04 -9.78 8.64
N ILE A 97 6.40 -9.43 7.50
CA ILE A 97 5.95 -10.46 6.54
C ILE A 97 7.16 -11.21 5.98
N ASP A 98 7.03 -12.52 5.89
CA ASP A 98 8.02 -13.37 5.24
C ASP A 98 7.75 -13.45 3.74
N LEU A 99 8.73 -13.07 2.96
CA LEU A 99 8.73 -13.13 1.51
C LEU A 99 9.58 -14.31 1.03
N LEU A 100 9.04 -15.08 0.12
CA LEU A 100 9.78 -16.14 -0.55
C LEU A 100 10.55 -15.54 -1.73
N VAL A 101 11.88 -15.58 -1.66
CA VAL A 101 12.77 -15.10 -2.71
C VAL A 101 13.08 -16.27 -3.64
N PRO A 102 12.68 -16.21 -4.93
CA PRO A 102 12.88 -17.31 -5.87
C PRO A 102 14.31 -17.34 -6.44
N PRO A 103 14.75 -18.49 -6.97
CA PRO A 103 16.05 -18.60 -7.66
C PRO A 103 16.05 -17.90 -9.03
N GLY A 104 14.91 -17.51 -9.56
CA GLY A 104 14.75 -16.89 -10.86
C GLY A 104 13.31 -16.54 -11.20
N ALA A 105 13.06 -16.23 -12.47
CA ALA A 105 11.71 -15.93 -12.95
C ALA A 105 10.84 -17.19 -12.94
N GLY A 106 9.60 -17.06 -12.46
CA GLY A 106 8.65 -18.15 -12.40
C GLY A 106 7.45 -17.81 -11.51
N LEU A 107 6.54 -18.77 -11.40
CA LEU A 107 5.33 -18.69 -10.60
C LEU A 107 5.33 -19.80 -9.55
N VAL A 108 5.05 -19.46 -8.29
CA VAL A 108 4.78 -20.46 -7.25
C VAL A 108 3.27 -20.67 -7.18
N VAL A 109 2.85 -21.93 -7.27
CA VAL A 109 1.45 -22.34 -7.18
C VAL A 109 1.31 -23.35 -6.05
N LYS A 110 0.27 -23.21 -5.23
CA LYS A 110 -0.09 -24.21 -4.23
C LYS A 110 -0.97 -25.26 -4.90
N LEU A 111 -0.57 -26.53 -4.79
CA LEU A 111 -1.33 -27.63 -5.35
C LEU A 111 -2.59 -27.89 -4.51
N ASP A 112 -3.76 -27.79 -5.12
CA ASP A 112 -5.04 -28.00 -4.45
C ASP A 112 -5.37 -29.49 -4.30
N GLN A 113 -6.38 -29.82 -3.45
CA GLN A 113 -6.86 -31.19 -3.31
C GLN A 113 -7.48 -31.66 -4.63
N GLY A 114 -7.00 -32.79 -5.13
CA GLY A 114 -7.47 -33.38 -6.39
C GLY A 114 -6.76 -32.87 -7.65
N GLU A 115 -5.90 -31.87 -7.52
CA GLU A 115 -5.01 -31.47 -8.61
C GLU A 115 -3.80 -32.40 -8.71
N SER A 116 -3.31 -32.58 -9.94
CA SER A 116 -2.06 -33.29 -10.23
C SER A 116 -1.03 -32.30 -10.78
N LEU A 117 0.26 -32.58 -10.54
CA LEU A 117 1.32 -31.78 -11.15
C LEU A 117 1.22 -31.78 -12.68
N MET A 118 0.77 -32.89 -13.28
CA MET A 118 0.62 -32.98 -14.72
C MET A 118 -0.47 -32.06 -15.26
N SER A 119 -1.63 -31.93 -14.57
CA SER A 119 -2.68 -30.99 -14.97
C SER A 119 -2.22 -29.53 -14.84
N LEU A 120 -1.43 -29.23 -13.80
CA LEU A 120 -0.84 -27.91 -13.60
C LEU A 120 0.18 -27.57 -14.72
N ILE A 121 1.10 -28.48 -14.99
CA ILE A 121 2.11 -28.35 -16.07
C ILE A 121 1.44 -28.12 -17.43
N GLU A 122 0.38 -28.88 -17.73
CA GLU A 122 -0.36 -28.76 -18.98
C GLU A 122 -1.07 -27.39 -19.07
N SER A 123 -1.70 -26.94 -18.00
CA SER A 123 -2.43 -25.65 -17.97
C SER A 123 -1.51 -24.44 -18.17
N TYR A 124 -0.27 -24.51 -17.69
CA TYR A 124 0.72 -23.43 -17.81
C TYR A 124 1.69 -23.63 -19.00
N GLY A 125 1.62 -24.77 -19.70
CA GLY A 125 2.47 -25.05 -20.88
C GLY A 125 3.96 -25.14 -20.54
N VAL A 126 4.33 -25.64 -19.36
CA VAL A 126 5.71 -25.79 -18.90
C VAL A 126 6.21 -27.19 -19.18
N ALA A 127 7.49 -27.36 -19.48
CA ALA A 127 8.09 -28.67 -19.68
C ALA A 127 8.15 -29.44 -18.33
N PRO A 128 7.67 -30.68 -18.27
CA PRO A 128 7.68 -31.49 -17.05
C PRO A 128 9.05 -31.62 -16.40
N ASP A 129 10.09 -31.81 -17.19
CA ASP A 129 11.46 -32.00 -16.71
C ASP A 129 11.99 -30.72 -16.03
N ASP A 130 11.62 -29.52 -16.56
CA ASP A 130 12.03 -28.25 -15.99
C ASP A 130 11.36 -28.05 -14.60
N VAL A 131 10.08 -28.42 -14.44
CA VAL A 131 9.37 -28.31 -13.18
C VAL A 131 9.93 -29.32 -12.16
N VAL A 132 10.16 -30.55 -12.57
CA VAL A 132 10.75 -31.59 -11.71
C VAL A 132 12.11 -31.14 -11.19
N ALA A 133 12.99 -30.66 -12.08
CA ALA A 133 14.32 -30.18 -11.71
C ALA A 133 14.28 -28.94 -10.81
N ALA A 134 13.41 -27.96 -11.12
CA ALA A 134 13.31 -26.72 -10.36
C ALA A 134 12.74 -26.89 -8.94
N ASN A 135 12.05 -28.01 -8.67
CA ASN A 135 11.46 -28.34 -7.38
C ASN A 135 12.18 -29.48 -6.64
N ASP A 136 13.32 -29.95 -7.16
CA ASP A 136 14.08 -31.09 -6.62
C ASP A 136 13.21 -32.36 -6.40
N LEU A 137 12.28 -32.59 -7.34
CA LEU A 137 11.42 -33.76 -7.34
C LEU A 137 12.13 -34.93 -8.05
N ARG A 138 11.82 -36.14 -7.65
CA ARG A 138 12.31 -37.37 -8.35
C ARG A 138 11.40 -37.73 -9.52
N SER A 139 10.13 -37.32 -9.43
CA SER A 139 9.08 -37.66 -10.37
C SER A 139 7.95 -36.64 -10.29
N PRO A 140 7.19 -36.41 -11.39
CA PRO A 140 5.98 -35.56 -11.33
C PRO A 140 4.88 -36.10 -10.39
N PHE A 141 5.02 -37.33 -9.89
CA PHE A 141 4.07 -37.94 -8.95
C PHE A 141 4.45 -37.78 -7.48
N ASP A 142 5.60 -37.17 -7.18
CA ASP A 142 6.09 -36.96 -5.81
C ASP A 142 5.48 -35.75 -5.12
N VAL A 143 4.41 -35.19 -5.67
CA VAL A 143 3.71 -34.03 -5.14
C VAL A 143 2.51 -34.44 -4.28
N VAL A 144 2.24 -33.64 -3.24
CA VAL A 144 1.10 -33.83 -2.36
C VAL A 144 0.24 -32.56 -2.31
N PRO A 145 -1.07 -32.68 -2.06
CA PRO A 145 -1.93 -31.50 -1.87
C PRO A 145 -1.39 -30.55 -0.81
N GLY A 146 -1.42 -29.26 -1.09
CA GLY A 146 -0.86 -28.21 -0.26
C GLY A 146 0.61 -27.91 -0.50
N MET A 147 1.32 -28.70 -1.29
CA MET A 147 2.70 -28.44 -1.67
C MET A 147 2.80 -27.20 -2.57
N LEU A 148 3.82 -26.38 -2.32
CA LEU A 148 4.17 -25.27 -3.20
C LEU A 148 5.02 -25.81 -4.35
N VAL A 149 4.59 -25.54 -5.56
CA VAL A 149 5.28 -25.92 -6.80
C VAL A 149 5.75 -24.68 -7.52
N PHE A 150 7.02 -24.64 -7.84
CA PHE A 150 7.59 -23.58 -8.67
C PHE A 150 7.53 -23.97 -10.16
N LEU A 151 6.94 -23.10 -10.94
CA LEU A 151 6.83 -23.22 -12.40
C LEU A 151 7.82 -22.25 -13.04
N PRO A 152 9.01 -22.71 -13.46
CA PRO A 152 10.05 -21.85 -13.99
C PRO A 152 9.61 -21.18 -15.28
N GLY A 153 9.94 -19.90 -15.45
CA GLY A 153 9.64 -19.11 -16.66
C GLY A 153 8.19 -18.66 -16.81
N VAL A 154 7.26 -19.13 -15.97
CA VAL A 154 5.86 -18.71 -16.01
C VAL A 154 5.72 -17.29 -15.46
N GLN A 155 5.03 -16.43 -16.21
CA GLN A 155 4.78 -15.05 -15.77
C GLN A 155 3.57 -14.99 -14.82
N PRO A 156 3.65 -14.25 -13.72
CA PRO A 156 2.57 -14.09 -12.75
C PRO A 156 1.51 -13.08 -13.26
N THR A 157 0.96 -13.31 -14.45
CA THR A 157 0.13 -12.34 -15.20
C THR A 157 -1.09 -11.87 -14.40
N GLU A 158 -1.79 -12.77 -13.74
CA GLU A 158 -2.98 -12.44 -12.94
C GLU A 158 -2.61 -11.63 -11.68
N ALA A 159 -1.56 -12.06 -10.96
CA ALA A 159 -1.06 -11.35 -9.80
C ALA A 159 -0.57 -9.95 -10.17
N LEU A 160 0.18 -9.82 -11.28
CA LEU A 160 0.63 -8.54 -11.81
C LEU A 160 -0.54 -7.63 -12.21
N ALA A 161 -1.56 -8.15 -12.88
CA ALA A 161 -2.74 -7.38 -13.27
C ALA A 161 -3.48 -6.89 -12.03
N ARG A 162 -3.72 -7.75 -11.05
CA ARG A 162 -4.34 -7.40 -9.78
C ARG A 162 -3.57 -6.31 -9.04
N LEU A 163 -2.26 -6.49 -8.86
CA LEU A 163 -1.42 -5.54 -8.14
C LEU A 163 -1.29 -4.19 -8.86
N LYS A 164 -1.33 -4.17 -10.19
CA LYS A 164 -1.39 -2.91 -10.96
C LYS A 164 -2.67 -2.13 -10.65
N LEU A 165 -3.82 -2.80 -10.63
CA LEU A 165 -5.10 -2.16 -10.26
C LEU A 165 -5.06 -1.63 -8.82
N VAL A 166 -4.57 -2.41 -7.87
CA VAL A 166 -4.38 -1.96 -6.49
C VAL A 166 -3.50 -0.73 -6.43
N ARG A 167 -2.36 -0.75 -7.14
CA ARG A 167 -1.42 0.37 -7.19
C ARG A 167 -2.03 1.62 -7.83
N GLU A 168 -2.86 1.47 -8.86
CA GLU A 168 -3.59 2.58 -9.46
C GLU A 168 -4.56 3.22 -8.47
N GLU A 169 -5.30 2.41 -7.70
CA GLU A 169 -6.18 2.90 -6.63
C GLU A 169 -5.39 3.58 -5.50
N GLU A 170 -4.32 2.97 -5.02
CA GLU A 170 -3.46 3.52 -3.97
C GLU A 170 -2.74 4.82 -4.40
N ASN A 171 -2.53 5.00 -5.70
CA ASN A 171 -1.93 6.19 -6.28
C ASN A 171 -2.92 7.33 -6.54
N ARG A 172 -4.22 7.10 -6.39
CA ARG A 172 -5.24 8.16 -6.49
C ARG A 172 -5.17 9.08 -5.27
N TYR A 173 -5.47 10.35 -5.51
CA TYR A 173 -5.61 11.31 -4.42
C TYR A 173 -7.07 11.38 -3.98
N ILE A 174 -7.31 11.17 -2.70
CA ILE A 174 -8.63 11.39 -2.07
C ILE A 174 -8.72 12.80 -1.49
N TRP A 175 -9.93 13.30 -1.31
CA TRP A 175 -10.15 14.55 -0.60
C TRP A 175 -9.60 14.46 0.83
N PRO A 176 -8.71 15.40 1.25
CA PRO A 176 -8.10 15.37 2.58
C PRO A 176 -9.09 15.69 3.71
N LEU A 177 -10.19 16.36 3.35
CA LEU A 177 -11.35 16.59 4.23
C LEU A 177 -12.58 16.92 3.39
N HIS A 178 -13.78 16.76 3.98
CA HIS A 178 -15.02 17.23 3.40
C HIS A 178 -15.32 18.65 3.90
N GLY A 179 -15.39 19.61 2.98
CA GLY A 179 -15.60 21.02 3.28
C GLY A 179 -16.07 21.81 2.06
N ARG A 180 -16.31 23.10 2.23
CA ARG A 180 -16.68 23.98 1.15
C ARG A 180 -15.43 24.54 0.45
N LEU A 181 -15.30 24.31 -0.85
CA LEU A 181 -14.24 24.91 -1.65
C LEU A 181 -14.42 26.43 -1.71
N THR A 182 -13.45 27.20 -1.27
CA THR A 182 -13.51 28.66 -1.15
C THR A 182 -12.53 29.40 -2.03
N SER A 183 -11.46 28.74 -2.48
CA SER A 183 -10.50 29.32 -3.41
C SER A 183 -9.90 28.21 -4.30
N TYR A 184 -9.69 28.52 -5.56
CA TYR A 184 -9.23 27.62 -6.60
C TYR A 184 -7.76 27.86 -6.92
N TYR A 185 -7.10 26.85 -7.48
CA TYR A 185 -5.77 26.98 -8.07
C TYR A 185 -5.78 27.99 -9.22
N GLY A 186 -4.76 28.86 -9.28
CA GLY A 186 -4.58 29.76 -10.39
C GLY A 186 -4.41 31.23 -9.99
N PRO A 187 -4.49 32.16 -10.96
CA PRO A 187 -4.36 33.59 -10.73
C PRO A 187 -5.42 34.11 -9.77
N ARG A 188 -5.02 34.90 -8.75
CA ARG A 188 -5.94 35.55 -7.83
C ARG A 188 -5.36 36.91 -7.41
N ASN A 189 -6.23 37.84 -7.02
CA ASN A 189 -5.80 39.11 -6.42
C ASN A 189 -6.54 39.29 -5.09
N LEU A 190 -5.84 39.05 -3.99
CA LEU A 190 -6.38 39.23 -2.63
C LEU A 190 -6.02 40.59 -2.01
N GLY A 191 -5.19 41.39 -2.67
CA GLY A 191 -4.83 42.74 -2.19
C GLY A 191 -4.06 42.82 -0.87
N MET A 192 -3.64 41.67 -0.31
CA MET A 192 -3.02 41.59 1.03
C MET A 192 -1.51 41.31 0.98
N GLY A 193 -0.82 41.68 -0.09
CA GLY A 193 0.61 41.36 -0.24
C GLY A 193 0.94 39.91 -0.44
N THR A 194 -0.07 39.09 -0.74
CA THR A 194 0.07 37.67 -1.09
C THR A 194 0.45 37.48 -2.55
N SER A 195 0.95 36.29 -2.89
CA SER A 195 1.17 35.94 -4.29
C SER A 195 -0.10 36.13 -5.13
N ASN A 196 0.05 36.71 -6.31
CA ASN A 196 -1.02 36.83 -7.30
C ASN A 196 -1.41 35.45 -7.93
N PHE A 197 -0.82 34.40 -7.45
CA PHE A 197 -1.09 33.03 -7.91
C PHE A 197 -1.31 32.09 -6.72
N HIS A 198 -2.45 31.42 -6.69
CA HIS A 198 -2.78 30.41 -5.70
C HIS A 198 -2.25 29.06 -6.16
N ARG A 199 -1.35 28.46 -5.40
CA ARG A 199 -0.66 27.21 -5.76
C ARG A 199 -1.46 25.95 -5.42
N GLY A 200 -2.66 26.11 -4.84
CA GLY A 200 -3.49 25.00 -4.38
C GLY A 200 -4.97 25.36 -4.37
N ILE A 201 -5.70 24.68 -3.51
CA ILE A 201 -7.11 24.96 -3.23
C ILE A 201 -7.31 25.23 -1.74
N ASP A 202 -8.31 26.06 -1.41
CA ASP A 202 -8.70 26.32 -0.02
C ASP A 202 -10.06 25.65 0.26
N ILE A 203 -10.10 24.80 1.28
CA ILE A 203 -11.26 24.04 1.70
C ILE A 203 -11.67 24.50 3.10
N ALA A 204 -12.74 25.30 3.17
CA ALA A 204 -13.26 25.81 4.44
C ALA A 204 -13.96 24.71 5.22
N ALA A 205 -13.60 24.59 6.49
CA ALA A 205 -14.21 23.71 7.48
C ALA A 205 -13.99 24.29 8.88
N PRO A 206 -14.80 23.90 9.88
CA PRO A 206 -14.62 24.35 11.25
C PRO A 206 -13.19 24.05 11.78
N SER A 207 -12.66 24.96 12.60
CA SER A 207 -11.38 24.72 13.29
C SER A 207 -11.46 23.43 14.10
N GLY A 208 -10.40 22.60 14.05
CA GLY A 208 -10.35 21.30 14.71
C GLY A 208 -10.86 20.13 13.87
N THR A 209 -11.47 20.38 12.69
CA THR A 209 -11.86 19.29 11.76
C THR A 209 -10.64 18.45 11.40
N PRO A 210 -10.72 17.11 11.50
CA PRO A 210 -9.62 16.23 11.10
C PRO A 210 -9.29 16.35 9.62
N VAL A 211 -8.00 16.32 9.31
CA VAL A 211 -7.48 16.33 7.93
C VAL A 211 -6.69 15.04 7.71
N GLY A 212 -7.07 14.29 6.70
CA GLY A 212 -6.39 13.05 6.29
C GLY A 212 -5.35 13.27 5.22
N ALA A 213 -4.39 12.37 5.12
CA ALA A 213 -3.44 12.33 4.03
C ALA A 213 -4.18 12.01 2.72
N ALA A 214 -4.06 12.85 1.69
CA ALA A 214 -4.73 12.64 0.41
C ALA A 214 -4.22 11.38 -0.33
N ARG A 215 -2.99 10.96 -0.04
CA ARG A 215 -2.36 9.75 -0.55
C ARG A 215 -1.31 9.28 0.46
N SER A 216 -1.01 7.98 0.48
CA SER A 216 0.03 7.42 1.34
C SER A 216 1.42 7.94 0.97
N GLY A 217 2.28 8.11 1.98
CA GLY A 217 3.64 8.57 1.75
C GLY A 217 4.41 8.87 3.03
N THR A 218 5.61 9.40 2.88
CA THR A 218 6.47 9.76 4.00
C THR A 218 6.40 11.26 4.26
N VAL A 219 6.21 11.64 5.51
CA VAL A 219 6.22 13.04 5.94
C VAL A 219 7.62 13.64 5.78
N THR A 220 7.75 14.63 4.93
CA THR A 220 9.02 15.35 4.67
C THR A 220 9.15 16.66 5.44
N TYR A 221 8.01 17.19 5.91
CA TYR A 221 7.97 18.38 6.74
C TYR A 221 6.75 18.35 7.68
N ALA A 222 6.93 18.71 8.93
CA ALA A 222 5.87 18.85 9.93
C ALA A 222 6.27 19.96 10.91
N GLY A 223 5.65 21.16 10.81
CA GLY A 223 6.02 22.27 11.66
C GLY A 223 5.57 23.65 11.16
N TRP A 224 6.08 24.71 11.81
CA TRP A 224 5.76 26.10 11.47
C TRP A 224 6.52 26.57 10.22
N SER A 225 5.80 27.06 9.22
CA SER A 225 6.35 27.65 8.01
C SER A 225 6.23 29.17 8.04
N THR A 226 7.34 29.86 7.80
CA THR A 226 7.39 31.34 7.69
C THR A 226 6.93 31.88 6.33
N GLN A 227 6.61 30.99 5.38
CA GLN A 227 6.17 31.33 4.02
C GLN A 227 4.64 31.56 3.92
N GLY A 228 3.98 31.80 5.05
CA GLY A 228 2.55 32.10 5.08
C GLY A 228 1.67 30.88 5.39
N TYR A 229 2.16 29.65 5.27
CA TYR A 229 1.37 28.42 5.52
C TYR A 229 1.01 28.20 6.99
N GLY A 230 1.70 28.88 7.95
CA GLY A 230 1.55 28.59 9.37
C GLY A 230 2.02 27.17 9.70
N ASN A 231 1.24 26.39 10.43
CA ASN A 231 1.52 24.99 10.65
C ASN A 231 1.29 24.20 9.34
N LEU A 232 2.35 23.57 8.85
CA LEU A 232 2.43 22.92 7.55
C LEU A 232 2.87 21.47 7.71
N VAL A 233 2.22 20.56 6.98
CA VAL A 233 2.68 19.20 6.74
C VAL A 233 2.94 19.04 5.24
N LYS A 234 4.04 18.35 4.89
CA LYS A 234 4.33 17.92 3.52
C LYS A 234 4.54 16.42 3.51
N ILE A 235 3.93 15.75 2.55
CA ILE A 235 4.04 14.30 2.37
C ILE A 235 4.59 14.03 0.98
N ARG A 236 5.65 13.23 0.91
CA ARG A 236 6.21 12.72 -0.35
C ARG A 236 5.64 11.34 -0.63
N HIS A 237 5.11 11.19 -1.82
CA HIS A 237 4.46 9.98 -2.32
C HIS A 237 5.39 9.13 -3.19
N ALA A 238 5.00 7.89 -3.44
CA ALA A 238 5.65 7.07 -4.47
C ALA A 238 5.61 7.82 -5.83
N GLY A 239 6.73 7.78 -6.56
CA GLY A 239 6.90 8.54 -7.79
C GLY A 239 7.37 9.99 -7.61
N GLY A 240 7.60 10.45 -6.35
CA GLY A 240 8.24 11.74 -6.05
C GLY A 240 7.30 12.95 -6.01
N ALA A 241 6.00 12.78 -6.24
CA ALA A 241 5.00 13.82 -6.03
C ALA A 241 4.90 14.17 -4.53
N GLU A 242 4.46 15.38 -4.22
CA GLU A 242 4.26 15.85 -2.83
C GLU A 242 2.88 16.49 -2.68
N THR A 243 2.26 16.29 -1.51
CA THR A 243 1.09 17.05 -1.07
C THR A 243 1.43 17.90 0.14
N TRP A 244 0.95 19.14 0.14
CA TRP A 244 1.19 20.12 1.20
C TRP A 244 -0.13 20.53 1.83
N TYR A 245 -0.14 20.64 3.17
CA TYR A 245 -1.33 20.88 3.98
C TYR A 245 -1.04 22.02 4.95
N GLY A 246 -1.58 23.20 4.66
CA GLY A 246 -1.32 24.43 5.40
C GLY A 246 -2.43 24.83 6.38
N HIS A 247 -2.11 25.82 7.22
CA HIS A 247 -2.98 26.50 8.18
C HIS A 247 -3.50 25.62 9.33
N PHE A 248 -2.86 24.50 9.63
CA PHE A 248 -3.28 23.61 10.72
C PHE A 248 -3.33 24.31 12.09
N SER A 249 -4.34 23.96 12.91
CA SER A 249 -4.36 24.29 14.33
C SER A 249 -3.42 23.39 15.14
N SER A 250 -3.30 22.12 14.73
CA SER A 250 -2.40 21.14 15.33
C SER A 250 -1.95 20.11 14.29
N ILE A 251 -0.69 19.67 14.41
CA ILE A 251 -0.08 18.62 13.60
C ILE A 251 -0.09 17.33 14.44
N ALA A 252 -0.41 16.19 13.81
CA ALA A 252 -0.53 14.89 14.46
C ALA A 252 0.59 13.91 14.06
N VAL A 253 1.50 14.33 13.17
CA VAL A 253 2.55 13.45 12.60
C VAL A 253 3.92 14.10 12.70
N SER A 254 4.99 13.29 12.54
CA SER A 254 6.38 13.71 12.63
C SER A 254 7.12 13.51 11.30
N VAL A 255 8.20 14.26 11.09
CA VAL A 255 9.08 14.08 9.92
C VAL A 255 9.69 12.68 9.93
N GLY A 256 9.67 12.02 8.78
CA GLY A 256 10.14 10.65 8.59
C GLY A 256 9.06 9.59 8.81
N GLU A 257 7.92 9.96 9.37
CA GLU A 257 6.78 9.05 9.58
C GLU A 257 6.13 8.69 8.23
N TYR A 258 5.81 7.42 8.06
CA TYR A 258 5.00 6.97 6.93
C TYR A 258 3.53 7.00 7.32
N VAL A 259 2.72 7.65 6.50
CA VAL A 259 1.27 7.77 6.71
C VAL A 259 0.51 7.07 5.59
N SER A 260 -0.56 6.40 5.96
CA SER A 260 -1.50 5.78 5.02
C SER A 260 -2.47 6.82 4.46
N GLN A 261 -3.01 6.56 3.27
CA GLN A 261 -4.08 7.39 2.70
C GLN A 261 -5.28 7.46 3.67
N GLY A 262 -5.78 8.68 3.92
CA GLY A 262 -6.87 8.93 4.86
C GLY A 262 -6.45 9.00 6.34
N GLU A 263 -5.21 8.67 6.67
CA GLU A 263 -4.69 8.79 8.04
C GLU A 263 -4.66 10.25 8.49
N ILE A 264 -5.09 10.51 9.74
CA ILE A 264 -5.20 11.86 10.26
C ILE A 264 -3.80 12.45 10.52
N ILE A 265 -3.45 13.48 9.77
CA ILE A 265 -2.15 14.17 9.83
C ILE A 265 -2.18 15.50 10.59
N GLY A 266 -3.38 15.98 10.89
CA GLY A 266 -3.56 17.24 11.62
C GLY A 266 -5.03 17.67 11.66
N ARG A 267 -5.26 18.91 12.10
CA ARG A 267 -6.61 19.50 12.22
C ARG A 267 -6.65 20.87 11.61
N VAL A 268 -7.77 21.18 10.94
CA VAL A 268 -8.05 22.50 10.36
C VAL A 268 -7.83 23.61 11.39
N GLY A 269 -7.20 24.68 10.95
CA GLY A 269 -6.96 25.88 11.73
C GLY A 269 -7.03 27.14 10.87
N SER A 270 -6.39 28.20 11.36
CA SER A 270 -6.27 29.49 10.68
C SER A 270 -4.90 30.10 11.00
N THR A 271 -3.86 29.25 11.08
CA THR A 271 -2.49 29.71 11.40
C THR A 271 -1.79 30.25 10.15
N GLY A 272 -0.81 31.13 10.36
CA GLY A 272 -0.10 31.78 9.27
C GLY A 272 -0.93 32.88 8.58
N LEU A 273 -0.81 33.00 7.25
CA LEU A 273 -1.52 34.02 6.46
C LEU A 273 -2.88 33.47 6.04
N SER A 274 -3.88 33.59 6.89
CA SER A 274 -5.22 33.04 6.73
C SER A 274 -6.29 34.04 7.17
N THR A 275 -7.42 34.05 6.46
CA THR A 275 -8.58 34.93 6.76
C THR A 275 -9.64 34.26 7.59
N GLY A 276 -9.52 32.96 7.86
CA GLY A 276 -10.47 32.17 8.64
C GLY A 276 -10.18 30.66 8.54
N PRO A 277 -10.87 29.83 9.30
CA PRO A 277 -10.58 28.39 9.35
C PRO A 277 -10.77 27.70 7.99
N HIS A 278 -9.69 27.16 7.43
CA HIS A 278 -9.68 26.35 6.21
C HIS A 278 -8.41 25.50 6.14
N LEU A 279 -8.41 24.49 5.29
CA LEU A 279 -7.23 23.79 4.83
C LEU A 279 -6.78 24.43 3.51
N HIS A 280 -5.52 24.84 3.44
CA HIS A 280 -4.83 25.12 2.19
C HIS A 280 -4.16 23.84 1.72
N PHE A 281 -4.53 23.33 0.53
CA PHE A 281 -4.05 22.05 -0.01
C PHE A 281 -3.37 22.24 -1.36
N GLU A 282 -2.13 21.79 -1.48
CA GLU A 282 -1.36 21.82 -2.73
C GLU A 282 -0.95 20.41 -3.17
N LEU A 283 -0.90 20.20 -4.48
CA LEU A 283 -0.30 19.03 -5.14
C LEU A 283 0.92 19.50 -5.95
N HIS A 284 2.06 18.86 -5.74
CA HIS A 284 3.31 19.17 -6.44
C HIS A 284 3.83 17.94 -7.18
N GLU A 285 4.24 18.14 -8.43
CA GLU A 285 5.01 17.15 -9.20
C GLU A 285 6.25 17.82 -9.80
N THR A 286 7.39 17.15 -9.71
CA THR A 286 8.69 17.65 -10.19
C THR A 286 9.00 19.09 -9.74
N GLY A 287 8.58 19.45 -8.50
CA GLY A 287 8.78 20.75 -7.91
C GLY A 287 7.81 21.85 -8.37
N ARG A 288 6.80 21.53 -9.16
CA ARG A 288 5.76 22.46 -9.64
C ARG A 288 4.42 22.16 -8.99
N ALA A 289 3.71 23.20 -8.56
CA ALA A 289 2.35 23.07 -8.10
C ALA A 289 1.42 22.83 -9.30
N LEU A 290 0.50 21.87 -9.14
CA LEU A 290 -0.53 21.51 -10.09
C LEU A 290 -1.91 21.83 -9.50
N ASP A 291 -2.94 21.92 -10.37
CA ASP A 291 -4.32 22.05 -9.91
C ASP A 291 -4.76 20.74 -9.21
N PRO A 292 -4.99 20.76 -7.88
CA PRO A 292 -5.37 19.55 -7.16
C PRO A 292 -6.71 18.95 -7.63
N LEU A 293 -7.63 19.78 -8.15
CA LEU A 293 -8.95 19.31 -8.60
C LEU A 293 -8.87 18.36 -9.81
N ALA A 294 -7.81 18.43 -10.59
CA ALA A 294 -7.60 17.52 -11.70
C ALA A 294 -7.29 16.08 -11.23
N SER A 295 -6.82 15.90 -9.98
CA SER A 295 -6.33 14.64 -9.44
C SER A 295 -7.16 14.09 -8.27
N LEU A 296 -7.92 14.94 -7.55
CA LEU A 296 -8.77 14.55 -6.43
C LEU A 296 -10.00 13.80 -6.88
N ARG A 297 -10.36 12.73 -6.14
CA ARG A 297 -11.55 11.92 -6.41
C ARG A 297 -12.31 11.58 -5.12
#